data_1e9f05be07f231f0444446d4f3d8b06b
#
_entry.id   1e9f05be07f231f0444446d4f3d8b06b
#
_cell.length_a   1.000
_cell.length_b   1.000
_cell.length_c   1.000
_cell.angle_alpha   90.00
_cell.angle_beta   90.00
_cell.angle_gamma   90.00
#
_symmetry.space_group_name_H-M   'P 1'
#
loop_
_entity.id
_entity.type
_entity.pdbx_description
1 polymer ?
#
loop_
_entity_poly.entity_id
_entity_poly.type
_entity_poly.pdbx_seq_one_letter_code
_entity_poly.pdbx_strand_id
1 'polypeptide(L)'
;ADIVLELAGFGELVQEGIDMLAPGGTYVEIGNLMQNRTATITPASLLRGKRILGSGMYRPAILPSILDFLRRNHDVAALRRVVSHKFPLANIDEAFQTSEWSGRDTPVIRSALIP
;
A
#
# COMPACT_ATOMS: atom_id res chain seq x y z
N ALA A 1 -9.78 14.15 9.51
CA ALA A 1 -8.42 13.59 9.62
C ALA A 1 -7.38 14.62 9.18
N ASP A 2 -6.20 14.60 9.78
CA ASP A 2 -5.08 15.47 9.36
C ASP A 2 -4.35 14.86 8.15
N ILE A 3 -4.35 13.53 8.05
CA ILE A 3 -3.76 12.79 6.95
C ILE A 3 -4.70 11.65 6.55
N VAL A 4 -4.91 11.50 5.24
CA VAL A 4 -5.58 10.36 4.62
C VAL A 4 -4.63 9.71 3.64
N LEU A 5 -4.45 8.40 3.75
CA LEU A 5 -3.63 7.58 2.85
C LEU A 5 -4.55 6.72 1.99
N GLU A 6 -4.49 6.90 0.68
CA GLU A 6 -5.19 6.05 -0.27
C GLU A 6 -4.25 4.95 -0.76
N LEU A 7 -4.64 3.69 -0.57
CA LEU A 7 -3.81 2.51 -0.84
C LEU A 7 -4.53 1.48 -1.73
N ALA A 8 -5.80 1.72 -2.04
CA ALA A 8 -6.61 0.78 -2.81
C ALA A 8 -6.55 1.01 -4.32
N GLY A 9 -6.24 2.25 -4.76
CA GLY A 9 -6.09 2.60 -6.17
C GLY A 9 -7.40 2.77 -6.95
N PHE A 10 -8.50 3.12 -6.28
CA PHE A 10 -9.79 3.36 -6.93
C PHE A 10 -10.08 4.85 -7.01
N GLY A 11 -10.37 5.35 -8.21
CA GLY A 11 -10.63 6.78 -8.46
C GLY A 11 -11.79 7.36 -7.65
N GLU A 12 -12.79 6.54 -7.35
CA GLU A 12 -13.95 6.91 -6.55
C GLU A 12 -13.57 7.28 -5.10
N LEU A 13 -12.53 6.68 -4.56
CA LEU A 13 -12.08 6.92 -3.19
C LEU A 13 -11.34 8.25 -3.01
N VAL A 14 -10.89 8.86 -4.11
CA VAL A 14 -10.15 10.13 -4.04
C VAL A 14 -11.01 11.25 -3.45
N GLN A 15 -12.24 11.41 -3.95
CA GLN A 15 -13.16 12.43 -3.44
C GLN A 15 -13.53 12.15 -1.99
N GLU A 16 -13.86 10.91 -1.66
CA GLU A 16 -14.18 10.50 -0.30
C GLU A 16 -13.03 10.81 0.67
N GLY A 17 -11.81 10.43 0.30
CA GLY A 17 -10.62 10.70 1.12
C GLY A 17 -10.36 12.19 1.32
N ILE A 18 -10.60 13.03 0.30
CA ILE A 18 -10.46 14.48 0.42
C ILE A 18 -11.54 15.06 1.36
N ASP A 19 -12.76 14.53 1.31
CA ASP A 19 -13.86 14.99 2.17
C ASP A 19 -13.64 14.64 3.64
N MET A 20 -12.93 13.54 3.92
CA MET A 20 -12.53 13.14 5.28
C MET A 20 -11.46 14.06 5.91
N LEU A 21 -10.78 14.90 5.12
CA LEU A 21 -9.72 15.76 5.62
C LEU A 21 -10.26 16.95 6.43
N ALA A 22 -9.60 17.20 7.54
CA ALA A 22 -9.72 18.46 8.27
C ALA A 22 -9.15 19.65 7.47
N PRO A 23 -9.48 20.90 7.81
CA PRO A 23 -8.80 22.07 7.26
C PRO A 23 -7.28 21.95 7.39
N GLY A 24 -6.55 22.22 6.31
CA GLY A 24 -5.08 22.09 6.27
C GLY A 24 -4.58 20.65 6.12
N GLY A 25 -5.46 19.66 6.10
CA GLY A 25 -5.10 18.23 6.01
C GLY A 25 -4.48 17.85 4.66
N THR A 26 -3.87 16.68 4.63
CA THR A 26 -3.15 16.16 3.47
C THR A 26 -3.69 14.79 3.06
N TYR A 27 -4.14 14.68 1.81
CA TYR A 27 -4.42 13.43 1.13
C TYR A 27 -3.16 12.93 0.42
N VAL A 28 -2.80 11.67 0.63
CA VAL A 28 -1.65 11.04 -0.02
C VAL A 28 -2.12 9.88 -0.88
N GLU A 29 -1.96 10.03 -2.18
CA GLU A 29 -2.25 9.00 -3.16
C GLU A 29 -1.06 8.03 -3.27
N ILE A 30 -1.27 6.78 -2.89
CA ILE A 30 -0.26 5.71 -2.90
C ILE A 30 -0.76 4.51 -3.72
N GLY A 31 -2.08 4.37 -3.84
CA GLY A 31 -2.74 3.19 -4.39
C GLY A 31 -2.47 2.91 -5.85
N ASN A 32 -1.79 3.82 -6.56
CA ASN A 32 -1.41 3.68 -7.97
C ASN A 32 -2.61 3.41 -8.87
N LEU A 33 -3.43 4.42 -9.07
CA LEU A 33 -4.59 4.39 -9.96
C LEU A 33 -4.23 3.75 -11.31
N MET A 34 -5.00 2.77 -11.72
CA MET A 34 -4.82 2.13 -13.03
C MET A 34 -4.80 3.18 -14.14
N GLN A 35 -3.90 3.03 -15.12
CA GLN A 35 -3.60 4.03 -16.16
C GLN A 35 -4.82 4.61 -16.90
N ASN A 36 -5.94 3.90 -16.92
CA ASN A 36 -7.17 4.31 -17.62
C ASN A 36 -8.29 4.75 -16.67
N ARG A 37 -7.99 4.96 -15.38
CA ARG A 37 -8.98 5.44 -14.42
C ARG A 37 -8.79 6.92 -14.13
N THR A 38 -9.89 7.61 -13.98
CA THR A 38 -9.95 9.03 -13.62
C THR A 38 -10.55 9.17 -12.24
N ALA A 39 -10.14 10.22 -11.53
CA ALA A 39 -10.79 10.67 -10.32
C ALA A 39 -11.43 12.03 -10.60
N THR A 40 -12.67 12.22 -10.11
CA THR A 40 -13.34 13.51 -10.18
C THR A 40 -13.24 14.16 -8.80
N ILE A 41 -12.72 15.38 -8.77
CA ILE A 41 -12.57 16.16 -7.54
C ILE A 41 -13.46 17.40 -7.62
N THR A 42 -14.27 17.60 -6.59
CA THR A 42 -15.05 18.83 -6.44
C THR A 42 -14.12 19.94 -5.92
N PRO A 43 -13.93 21.05 -6.68
CA PRO A 43 -12.99 22.09 -6.27
C PRO A 43 -13.25 22.65 -4.86
N ALA A 44 -14.51 22.75 -4.47
CA ALA A 44 -14.90 23.21 -3.14
C ALA A 44 -14.34 22.33 -2.01
N SER A 45 -14.13 21.03 -2.27
CA SER A 45 -13.55 20.10 -1.28
C SER A 45 -12.10 20.41 -0.93
N LEU A 46 -11.39 21.12 -1.81
CA LEU A 46 -9.98 21.52 -1.61
C LEU A 46 -9.81 22.83 -0.85
N LEU A 47 -10.90 23.53 -0.58
CA LEU A 47 -10.84 24.77 0.18
C LEU A 47 -10.31 24.52 1.60
N ARG A 48 -9.91 25.59 2.27
CA ARG A 48 -9.32 25.57 3.61
C ARG A 48 -7.92 24.93 3.68
N GLY A 49 -7.14 25.07 2.62
CA GLY A 49 -5.72 24.69 2.60
C GLY A 49 -5.44 23.18 2.55
N LYS A 50 -6.41 22.37 2.17
CA LYS A 50 -6.19 20.94 1.95
C LYS A 50 -5.17 20.72 0.84
N ARG A 51 -4.40 19.64 0.94
CA ARG A 51 -3.32 19.29 0.01
C ARG A 51 -3.51 17.89 -0.54
N ILE A 52 -3.13 17.68 -1.78
CA ILE A 52 -3.05 16.37 -2.43
C ILE A 52 -1.60 16.13 -2.81
N LEU A 53 -1.04 15.01 -2.38
CA LEU A 53 0.31 14.57 -2.70
C LEU A 53 0.27 13.20 -3.36
N GLY A 54 1.06 13.01 -4.41
CA GLY A 54 1.31 11.70 -4.99
C GLY A 54 2.53 11.06 -4.32
N SER A 55 2.45 9.77 -4.05
CA SER A 55 3.57 8.95 -3.60
C SER A 55 3.66 7.72 -4.49
N GLY A 56 4.49 7.77 -5.49
CA GLY A 56 4.80 6.62 -6.34
C GLY A 56 6.17 6.06 -6.00
N MET A 57 6.41 4.79 -6.27
CA MET A 57 7.69 4.09 -6.15
C MET A 57 8.67 4.66 -5.10
N TYR A 58 9.47 3.85 -4.53
CA TYR A 58 10.51 4.29 -3.60
C TYR A 58 11.82 4.62 -4.34
N ARG A 59 12.57 5.56 -3.82
CA ARG A 59 13.93 5.83 -4.33
C ARG A 59 14.86 4.70 -3.87
N PRO A 60 15.69 4.11 -4.75
CA PRO A 60 16.63 3.05 -4.36
C PRO A 60 17.52 3.42 -3.17
N ALA A 61 17.82 4.69 -2.99
CA ALA A 61 18.59 5.20 -1.84
C ALA A 61 17.93 4.94 -0.47
N ILE A 62 16.65 4.57 -0.40
CA ILE A 62 15.99 4.21 0.87
C ILE A 62 16.35 2.80 1.35
N LEU A 63 16.83 1.91 0.46
CA LEU A 63 17.10 0.52 0.81
C LEU A 63 18.03 0.34 2.01
N PRO A 64 19.16 1.06 2.14
CA PRO A 64 20.01 0.98 3.32
C PRO A 64 19.26 1.31 4.62
N SER A 65 18.39 2.33 4.58
CA SER A 65 17.57 2.72 5.75
C SER A 65 16.54 1.65 6.11
N ILE A 66 15.95 0.98 5.12
CA ILE A 66 15.02 -0.13 5.34
C ILE A 66 15.76 -1.31 5.99
N LEU A 67 16.94 -1.67 5.48
CA LEU A 67 17.75 -2.74 6.06
C LEU A 67 18.15 -2.44 7.50
N ASP A 68 18.52 -1.20 7.77
CA ASP A 68 18.88 -0.76 9.11
C ASP A 68 17.67 -0.77 10.07
N PHE A 69 16.49 -0.37 9.58
CA PHE A 69 15.25 -0.50 10.31
C PHE A 69 14.95 -1.97 10.66
N LEU A 70 15.05 -2.87 9.69
CA LEU A 70 14.82 -4.31 9.90
C LEU A 70 15.81 -4.92 10.89
N ARG A 71 17.09 -4.52 10.82
CA ARG A 71 18.12 -4.98 11.78
C ARG A 71 17.79 -4.56 13.22
N ARG A 72 17.34 -3.31 13.40
CA ARG A 72 17.01 -2.80 14.74
C ARG A 72 15.69 -3.35 15.29
N ASN A 73 14.80 -3.83 14.42
CA ASN A 73 13.47 -4.31 14.77
C ASN A 73 13.27 -5.80 14.44
N HIS A 74 14.33 -6.57 14.38
CA HIS A 74 14.28 -8.00 14.00
C HIS A 74 13.43 -8.85 14.95
N ASP A 75 13.23 -8.41 16.20
CA ASP A 75 12.42 -9.09 17.19
C ASP A 75 10.92 -8.77 17.11
N VAL A 76 10.53 -7.81 16.27
CA VAL A 76 9.11 -7.48 16.10
C VAL A 76 8.39 -8.62 15.39
N ALA A 77 7.57 -9.35 16.15
CA ALA A 77 6.85 -10.53 15.65
C ALA A 77 6.00 -10.24 14.40
N ALA A 78 5.47 -9.02 14.27
CA ALA A 78 4.72 -8.59 13.10
C ALA A 78 5.57 -8.59 11.81
N LEU A 79 6.83 -8.16 11.88
CA LEU A 79 7.73 -8.14 10.73
C LEU A 79 8.08 -9.56 10.26
N ARG A 80 8.23 -10.50 11.20
CA ARG A 80 8.50 -11.91 10.86
C ARG A 80 7.33 -12.59 10.16
N ARG A 81 6.11 -12.13 10.39
CA ARG A 81 4.89 -12.68 9.78
C ARG A 81 4.57 -12.08 8.40
N VAL A 82 5.32 -11.09 7.93
CA VAL A 82 5.08 -10.49 6.61
C VAL A 82 5.21 -11.55 5.52
N VAL A 83 6.21 -12.42 5.59
CA VAL A 83 6.29 -13.62 4.72
C VAL A 83 5.52 -14.73 5.40
N SER A 84 4.25 -14.85 5.03
CA SER A 84 3.30 -15.81 5.65
C SER A 84 3.43 -17.22 5.08
N HIS A 85 3.82 -17.34 3.80
CA HIS A 85 3.91 -18.61 3.08
C HIS A 85 5.24 -18.70 2.33
N LYS A 86 5.82 -19.89 2.33
CA LYS A 86 7.09 -20.19 1.65
C LYS A 86 6.89 -21.42 0.79
N PHE A 87 7.30 -21.34 -0.47
CA PHE A 87 7.20 -22.43 -1.43
C PHE A 87 8.57 -22.70 -2.05
N PRO A 88 8.93 -23.98 -2.31
CA PRO A 88 10.07 -24.29 -3.17
C PRO A 88 9.87 -23.65 -4.55
N LEU A 89 10.95 -23.24 -5.20
CA LEU A 89 10.87 -22.65 -6.56
C LEU A 89 10.19 -23.60 -7.55
N ALA A 90 10.36 -24.92 -7.38
CA ALA A 90 9.70 -25.92 -8.21
C ALA A 90 8.17 -25.90 -8.10
N ASN A 91 7.61 -25.32 -7.02
CA ASN A 91 6.16 -25.24 -6.77
C ASN A 91 5.61 -23.86 -7.08
N ILE A 92 6.16 -23.17 -8.07
CA ILE A 92 5.76 -21.79 -8.41
C ILE A 92 4.26 -21.67 -8.74
N ASP A 93 3.69 -22.65 -9.44
CA ASP A 93 2.26 -22.63 -9.80
C ASP A 93 1.36 -22.70 -8.55
N GLU A 94 1.73 -23.55 -7.58
CA GLU A 94 1.04 -23.63 -6.28
C GLU A 94 1.12 -22.31 -5.52
N ALA A 95 2.29 -21.66 -5.54
CA ALA A 95 2.49 -20.38 -4.91
C ALA A 95 1.59 -19.29 -5.50
N PHE A 96 1.45 -19.23 -6.82
CA PHE A 96 0.55 -18.31 -7.51
C PHE A 96 -0.92 -18.61 -7.18
N GLN A 97 -1.36 -19.86 -7.31
CA GLN A 97 -2.73 -20.25 -6.98
C GLN A 97 -3.10 -19.89 -5.54
N THR A 98 -2.24 -20.24 -4.59
CA THR A 98 -2.48 -19.92 -3.17
C THR A 98 -2.54 -18.42 -2.94
N SER A 99 -1.67 -17.64 -3.57
CA SER A 99 -1.64 -16.18 -3.40
C SER A 99 -2.84 -15.48 -4.06
N GLU A 100 -3.32 -15.99 -5.18
CA GLU A 100 -4.44 -15.42 -5.93
C GLU A 100 -5.79 -15.67 -5.23
N TRP A 101 -5.97 -16.86 -4.65
CA TRP A 101 -7.23 -17.28 -4.04
C TRP A 101 -7.32 -17.02 -2.54
N SER A 102 -6.22 -16.69 -1.90
CA SER A 102 -6.13 -16.56 -0.44
C SER A 102 -6.97 -15.46 0.19
N GLY A 103 -7.53 -14.56 -0.60
CA GLY A 103 -8.40 -13.51 -0.09
C GLY A 103 -9.72 -13.98 0.52
N ARG A 104 -10.05 -15.28 0.44
CA ARG A 104 -11.35 -15.81 0.89
C ARG A 104 -11.27 -16.69 2.13
N ASP A 105 -10.30 -17.61 2.21
CA ASP A 105 -10.28 -18.62 3.26
C ASP A 105 -8.99 -18.64 4.11
N THR A 106 -7.87 -18.17 3.57
CA THR A 106 -6.59 -18.13 4.30
C THR A 106 -5.90 -16.80 4.04
N PRO A 107 -5.61 -16.00 5.06
CA PRO A 107 -4.96 -14.72 4.86
C PRO A 107 -3.50 -14.93 4.47
N VAL A 108 -3.20 -14.83 3.17
CA VAL A 108 -1.82 -14.73 2.69
C VAL A 108 -1.40 -13.26 2.69
N ILE A 109 -0.41 -12.93 3.51
CA ILE A 109 0.14 -11.57 3.55
C ILE A 109 1.15 -11.42 2.41
N ARG A 110 2.15 -12.30 2.36
CA ARG A 110 3.14 -12.39 1.28
C ARG A 110 3.62 -13.82 1.13
N SER A 111 3.77 -14.27 -0.11
CA SER A 111 4.41 -15.53 -0.46
C SER A 111 5.85 -15.29 -0.88
N ALA A 112 6.74 -16.22 -0.54
CA ALA A 112 8.12 -16.22 -0.98
C ALA A 112 8.45 -17.55 -1.66
N LEU A 113 9.18 -17.48 -2.78
CA LEU A 113 9.81 -18.64 -3.41
C LEU A 113 11.20 -18.84 -2.84
N ILE A 114 11.52 -20.05 -2.49
CA ILE A 114 12.84 -20.45 -1.93
C ILE A 114 13.53 -21.32 -2.97
N PRO A 115 14.78 -21.01 -3.33
CA PRO A 115 15.59 -21.84 -4.25
C PRO A 115 15.78 -23.26 -3.77
#